data_678fa82fc485fdd02c05e5567f25b97b
#
_entry.id   678fa82fc485fdd02c05e5567f25b97b
#
_cell.length_a   1.000
_cell.length_b   1.000
_cell.length_c   1.000
_cell.angle_alpha   90.00
_cell.angle_beta   90.00
_cell.angle_gamma   90.00
#
_symmetry.space_group_name_H-M   'P 1'
#
loop_
_entity.id
_entity.type
_entity.pdbx_description
1 polymer ?
#
loop_
_entity_poly.entity_id
_entity_poly.type
_entity_poly.pdbx_seq_one_letter_code
_entity_poly.pdbx_strand_id
1 'polypeptide(L)'
;MNLAEPYVELSYLDAVRERRRRPLLDCVTAQFEDVAAVRPFRWARGERHFSGWYWAATTGQHVGFESWLERDRLLLMDFDPEVTGIASQPFWLHWHDGKRERRHAPDYFIRRTDGSAVVVDVRADERIEPKDAEAFEVTRLACGQAGWGFERVGVPDAVLLANVRWLSRYRHPRCLHGPAVNRLRAALSAPVPLMTGADAAGDRIETLPTLFHLLWLQEVAAEGLAVELLGPSTIVRLADGGRR
;
A
#
# COMPACT_ATOMS: atom_id res chain seq x y z
N MET A 1 -11.71 29.87 -4.35
CA MET A 1 -12.96 29.55 -5.05
C MET A 1 -13.62 28.44 -4.23
N ASN A 2 -14.71 28.75 -3.51
CA ASN A 2 -15.44 27.72 -2.75
C ASN A 2 -16.18 26.87 -3.79
N LEU A 3 -15.60 25.72 -4.16
CA LEU A 3 -16.32 24.74 -4.97
C LEU A 3 -17.46 24.24 -4.08
N ALA A 4 -18.73 24.49 -4.48
CA ALA A 4 -19.85 23.78 -3.90
C ALA A 4 -19.55 22.29 -3.98
N GLU A 5 -19.96 21.53 -2.96
CA GLU A 5 -19.74 20.07 -2.91
C GLU A 5 -20.18 19.44 -4.24
N PRO A 6 -19.29 18.78 -4.97
CA PRO A 6 -19.63 18.24 -6.28
C PRO A 6 -20.60 17.07 -6.12
N TYR A 7 -21.61 17.00 -6.98
CA TYR A 7 -22.35 15.76 -7.15
C TYR A 7 -21.45 14.73 -7.84
N VAL A 8 -21.27 13.59 -7.21
CA VAL A 8 -20.35 12.55 -7.66
C VAL A 8 -21.06 11.21 -7.72
N GLU A 9 -20.80 10.47 -8.81
CA GLU A 9 -21.20 9.08 -8.94
C GLU A 9 -19.95 8.19 -9.06
N LEU A 10 -20.07 6.97 -8.55
CA LEU A 10 -19.04 5.94 -8.73
C LEU A 10 -19.53 4.88 -9.72
N SER A 11 -18.65 4.46 -10.65
CA SER A 11 -18.87 3.24 -11.40
C SER A 11 -17.78 2.23 -11.14
N TYR A 12 -18.17 1.02 -10.76
CA TYR A 12 -17.29 -0.06 -10.32
C TYR A 12 -17.81 -1.42 -10.79
N LEU A 13 -16.99 -2.46 -10.63
CA LEU A 13 -17.38 -3.85 -10.86
C LEU A 13 -17.80 -4.46 -9.51
N ASP A 14 -19.02 -4.98 -9.41
CA ASP A 14 -19.47 -5.66 -8.21
C ASP A 14 -18.84 -7.07 -8.07
N ALA A 15 -19.19 -7.80 -7.02
CA ALA A 15 -18.66 -9.13 -6.72
C ALA A 15 -18.88 -10.16 -7.85
N VAL A 16 -19.90 -9.96 -8.70
CA VAL A 16 -20.18 -10.80 -9.87
C VAL A 16 -19.62 -10.20 -11.16
N ARG A 17 -18.78 -9.17 -11.04
CA ARG A 17 -18.15 -8.43 -12.14
C ARG A 17 -19.11 -7.69 -13.07
N GLU A 18 -20.30 -7.37 -12.57
CA GLU A 18 -21.23 -6.48 -13.27
C GLU A 18 -20.89 -5.03 -13.01
N ARG A 19 -20.97 -4.20 -14.04
CA ARG A 19 -20.74 -2.77 -13.89
C ARG A 19 -21.93 -2.11 -13.20
N ARG A 20 -21.66 -1.44 -12.10
CA ARG A 20 -22.62 -0.60 -11.37
C ARG A 20 -22.22 0.86 -11.49
N ARG A 21 -23.21 1.75 -11.55
CA ARG A 21 -23.03 3.19 -11.43
C ARG A 21 -24.07 3.70 -10.42
N ARG A 22 -23.59 4.35 -9.35
CA ARG A 22 -24.44 4.82 -8.24
C ARG A 22 -23.92 6.14 -7.69
N PRO A 23 -24.79 6.95 -7.05
CA PRO A 23 -24.35 8.08 -6.25
C PRO A 23 -23.30 7.67 -5.23
N LEU A 24 -22.30 8.53 -4.97
CA LEU A 24 -21.22 8.27 -4.02
C LEU A 24 -21.74 7.82 -2.65
N LEU A 25 -22.76 8.53 -2.13
CA LEU A 25 -23.29 8.26 -0.79
C LEU A 25 -23.98 6.89 -0.66
N ASP A 26 -24.42 6.30 -1.77
CA ASP A 26 -24.95 4.93 -1.79
C ASP A 26 -23.85 3.86 -1.78
N CYS A 27 -22.58 4.29 -1.89
CA CYS A 27 -21.44 3.41 -2.00
C CYS A 27 -20.52 3.43 -0.76
N VAL A 28 -20.81 4.23 0.27
CA VAL A 28 -19.90 4.45 1.41
C VAL A 28 -19.58 3.19 2.21
N THR A 29 -20.46 2.19 2.21
CA THR A 29 -20.27 0.90 2.88
C THR A 29 -19.74 -0.20 1.97
N ALA A 30 -19.45 0.09 0.69
CA ALA A 30 -18.92 -0.89 -0.24
C ALA A 30 -17.48 -1.29 0.13
N GLN A 31 -17.18 -2.57 -0.01
CA GLN A 31 -15.85 -3.13 0.23
C GLN A 31 -15.02 -2.98 -1.06
N PHE A 32 -14.57 -1.76 -1.33
CA PHE A 32 -13.80 -1.47 -2.54
C PHE A 32 -12.41 -2.11 -2.54
N GLU A 33 -11.90 -2.54 -1.40
CA GLU A 33 -10.68 -3.34 -1.27
C GLU A 33 -10.78 -4.71 -1.94
N ASP A 34 -12.00 -5.21 -2.17
CA ASP A 34 -12.27 -6.55 -2.73
C ASP A 34 -12.76 -6.51 -4.19
N VAL A 35 -12.91 -5.32 -4.78
CA VAL A 35 -13.41 -5.22 -6.17
C VAL A 35 -12.30 -5.40 -7.20
N ALA A 36 -12.69 -5.84 -8.39
CA ALA A 36 -11.79 -5.89 -9.53
C ALA A 36 -11.54 -4.49 -10.10
N ALA A 37 -10.35 -4.28 -10.66
CA ALA A 37 -10.00 -3.02 -11.31
C ALA A 37 -11.00 -2.67 -12.44
N VAL A 38 -11.44 -1.41 -12.50
CA VAL A 38 -12.45 -0.93 -13.48
C VAL A 38 -11.93 -0.82 -14.90
N ARG A 39 -10.62 -0.90 -15.07
CA ARG A 39 -9.97 -0.95 -16.39
C ARG A 39 -8.85 -2.00 -16.39
N PRO A 40 -8.61 -2.67 -17.56
CA PRO A 40 -7.54 -3.64 -17.67
C PRO A 40 -6.18 -2.94 -17.64
N PHE A 41 -5.22 -3.56 -16.96
CA PHE A 41 -3.80 -3.17 -17.07
C PHE A 41 -3.31 -3.60 -18.46
N ARG A 42 -3.06 -2.62 -19.32
CA ARG A 42 -2.58 -2.88 -20.68
C ARG A 42 -1.06 -2.88 -20.69
N TRP A 43 -0.50 -3.90 -21.27
CA TRP A 43 0.91 -3.95 -21.63
C TRP A 43 1.02 -3.98 -23.15
N ALA A 44 1.70 -3.02 -23.76
CA ALA A 44 2.02 -3.05 -25.19
C ALA A 44 3.51 -2.79 -25.37
N ARG A 45 4.11 -3.50 -26.34
CA ARG A 45 5.53 -3.33 -26.67
C ARG A 45 5.77 -1.90 -27.17
N GLY A 46 6.70 -1.17 -26.51
CA GLY A 46 7.01 0.22 -26.86
C GLY A 46 6.28 1.29 -26.05
N GLU A 47 5.39 0.92 -25.13
CA GLU A 47 4.81 1.87 -24.17
C GLU A 47 5.86 2.32 -23.15
N ARG A 48 5.77 3.61 -22.77
CA ARG A 48 6.65 4.22 -21.76
C ARG A 48 6.25 3.86 -20.32
N HIS A 49 5.10 3.19 -20.16
CA HIS A 49 4.54 2.77 -18.87
C HIS A 49 4.78 1.29 -18.67
N PHE A 50 5.27 0.93 -17.49
CA PHE A 50 5.51 -0.46 -17.12
C PHE A 50 4.39 -0.91 -16.19
N SER A 51 3.34 -1.48 -16.76
CA SER A 51 2.25 -2.09 -15.99
C SER A 51 2.60 -3.52 -15.58
N GLY A 52 2.10 -3.94 -14.44
CA GLY A 52 2.35 -5.28 -13.91
C GLY A 52 1.46 -5.63 -12.73
N TRP A 53 1.76 -6.78 -12.14
CA TRP A 53 1.07 -7.32 -10.97
C TRP A 53 2.06 -7.52 -9.83
N TYR A 54 1.71 -7.05 -8.65
CA TYR A 54 2.46 -7.21 -7.42
C TYR A 54 1.68 -8.14 -6.49
N TRP A 55 2.30 -9.21 -6.01
CA TRP A 55 1.69 -10.05 -4.98
C TRP A 55 1.84 -9.34 -3.62
N ALA A 56 0.71 -8.91 -3.05
CA ALA A 56 0.66 -8.26 -1.75
C ALA A 56 0.54 -9.31 -0.64
N ALA A 57 1.44 -9.25 0.35
CA ALA A 57 1.40 -10.15 1.51
C ALA A 57 0.20 -9.83 2.41
N THR A 58 -0.21 -8.57 2.49
CA THR A 58 -1.37 -8.08 3.24
C THR A 58 -2.65 -8.80 2.86
N THR A 59 -2.89 -8.98 1.55
CA THR A 59 -4.14 -9.56 1.03
C THR A 59 -3.99 -10.99 0.52
N GLY A 60 -2.75 -11.46 0.30
CA GLY A 60 -2.46 -12.72 -0.38
C GLY A 60 -2.84 -12.72 -1.87
N GLN A 61 -3.10 -11.56 -2.46
CA GLN A 61 -3.60 -11.39 -3.82
C GLN A 61 -2.64 -10.59 -4.69
N HIS A 62 -2.89 -10.62 -6.00
CA HIS A 62 -2.17 -9.78 -6.95
C HIS A 62 -2.89 -8.44 -7.12
N VAL A 63 -2.18 -7.35 -6.87
CA VAL A 63 -2.63 -5.95 -7.04
C VAL A 63 -1.90 -5.35 -8.23
N GLY A 64 -2.65 -4.69 -9.13
CA GLY A 64 -2.09 -4.11 -10.35
C GLY A 64 -1.39 -2.78 -10.10
N PHE A 65 -0.45 -2.43 -10.98
CA PHE A 65 0.19 -1.10 -11.06
C PHE A 65 0.48 -0.74 -12.52
N GLU A 66 0.55 0.55 -12.84
CA GLU A 66 0.81 1.05 -14.21
C GLU A 66 2.16 1.77 -14.34
N SER A 67 2.85 2.00 -13.23
CA SER A 67 4.16 2.66 -13.22
C SER A 67 5.05 2.12 -12.09
N TRP A 68 6.36 2.38 -12.21
CA TRP A 68 7.31 2.05 -11.14
C TRP A 68 7.02 2.83 -9.85
N LEU A 69 6.53 4.06 -9.95
CA LEU A 69 6.17 4.86 -8.79
C LEU A 69 4.96 4.25 -8.05
N GLU A 70 3.93 3.83 -8.80
CA GLU A 70 2.79 3.11 -8.22
C GLU A 70 3.22 1.80 -7.55
N ARG A 71 4.09 1.00 -8.19
CA ARG A 71 4.63 -0.21 -7.58
C ARG A 71 5.37 0.06 -6.29
N ASP A 72 6.17 1.13 -6.24
CA ASP A 72 6.93 1.48 -5.05
C ASP A 72 6.01 1.95 -3.91
N ARG A 73 4.95 2.69 -4.23
CA ARG A 73 3.94 3.07 -3.25
C ARG A 73 3.10 1.88 -2.79
N LEU A 74 2.73 0.98 -3.71
CA LEU A 74 2.05 -0.27 -3.39
C LEU A 74 2.87 -1.15 -2.43
N LEU A 75 4.19 -1.23 -2.65
CA LEU A 75 5.11 -1.92 -1.77
C LEU A 75 5.11 -1.34 -0.34
N LEU A 76 5.06 -0.01 -0.20
CA LEU A 76 4.99 0.64 1.11
C LEU A 76 3.61 0.44 1.78
N MET A 77 2.52 0.43 1.01
CA MET A 77 1.19 0.08 1.53
C MET A 77 1.12 -1.38 2.01
N ASP A 78 1.75 -2.31 1.29
CA ASP A 78 1.84 -3.73 1.70
C ASP A 78 2.73 -3.93 2.94
N PHE A 79 3.67 -3.03 3.16
CA PHE A 79 4.54 -3.03 4.36
C PHE A 79 3.88 -2.33 5.56
N ASP A 80 2.88 -1.48 5.37
CA ASP A 80 2.20 -0.75 6.44
C ASP A 80 1.31 -1.71 7.26
N PRO A 81 1.58 -1.91 8.57
CA PRO A 81 0.80 -2.81 9.41
C PRO A 81 -0.64 -2.35 9.65
N GLU A 82 -0.92 -1.07 9.41
CA GLU A 82 -2.28 -0.52 9.52
C GLU A 82 -3.15 -0.82 8.30
N VAL A 83 -2.56 -1.27 7.18
CA VAL A 83 -3.28 -1.61 5.96
C VAL A 83 -3.71 -3.08 6.00
N THR A 84 -5.01 -3.33 5.79
CA THR A 84 -5.62 -4.67 5.79
C THR A 84 -6.19 -5.08 4.44
N GLY A 85 -6.45 -4.12 3.56
CA GLY A 85 -6.97 -4.36 2.22
C GLY A 85 -6.41 -3.36 1.21
N ILE A 86 -6.13 -3.82 -0.02
CA ILE A 86 -5.58 -2.99 -1.10
C ILE A 86 -6.23 -3.39 -2.41
N ALA A 87 -6.91 -2.46 -3.08
CA ALA A 87 -7.38 -2.63 -4.45
C ALA A 87 -6.81 -1.56 -5.37
N SER A 88 -6.42 -1.94 -6.56
CA SER A 88 -6.02 -0.98 -7.61
C SER A 88 -7.20 -0.61 -8.48
N GLN A 89 -7.30 0.69 -8.84
CA GLN A 89 -8.31 1.25 -9.73
C GLN A 89 -9.73 0.76 -9.40
N PRO A 90 -10.21 0.96 -8.14
CA PRO A 90 -11.41 0.31 -7.62
C PRO A 90 -12.69 0.79 -8.29
N PHE A 91 -12.71 2.06 -8.74
CA PHE A 91 -13.87 2.68 -9.37
C PHE A 91 -13.46 3.83 -10.30
N TRP A 92 -14.36 4.22 -11.21
CA TRP A 92 -14.37 5.53 -11.83
C TRP A 92 -15.20 6.48 -10.97
N LEU A 93 -14.63 7.62 -10.62
CA LEU A 93 -15.31 8.75 -10.00
C LEU A 93 -15.75 9.67 -11.12
N HIS A 94 -17.06 9.97 -11.21
CA HIS A 94 -17.68 10.80 -12.24
C HIS A 94 -18.20 12.08 -11.64
N TRP A 95 -17.94 13.20 -12.29
CA TRP A 95 -18.48 14.52 -11.92
C TRP A 95 -18.74 15.35 -13.17
N HIS A 96 -19.41 16.50 -13.02
CA HIS A 96 -19.64 17.45 -14.09
C HIS A 96 -18.86 18.75 -13.81
N ASP A 97 -18.03 19.21 -14.74
CA ASP A 97 -17.22 20.42 -14.61
C ASP A 97 -17.96 21.73 -15.01
N GLY A 98 -19.29 21.64 -15.20
CA GLY A 98 -20.15 22.71 -15.70
C GLY A 98 -20.30 22.70 -17.22
N LYS A 99 -19.43 22.01 -17.97
CA LYS A 99 -19.45 21.92 -19.43
C LYS A 99 -19.67 20.48 -19.92
N ARG A 100 -19.04 19.52 -19.27
CA ARG A 100 -19.09 18.09 -19.65
C ARG A 100 -18.90 17.20 -18.45
N GLU A 101 -19.27 15.94 -18.62
CA GLU A 101 -18.91 14.89 -17.66
C GLU A 101 -17.39 14.65 -17.70
N ARG A 102 -16.81 14.56 -16.52
CA ARG A 102 -15.42 14.20 -16.26
C ARG A 102 -15.39 12.91 -15.49
N ARG A 103 -14.28 12.21 -15.55
CA ARG A 103 -14.06 11.01 -14.73
C ARG A 103 -12.59 10.85 -14.36
N HIS A 104 -12.36 10.26 -13.22
CA HIS A 104 -11.05 9.87 -12.72
C HIS A 104 -11.12 8.47 -12.11
N ALA A 105 -10.10 7.66 -12.31
CA ALA A 105 -9.93 6.40 -11.61
C ALA A 105 -8.75 6.56 -10.67
N PRO A 106 -8.95 6.59 -9.34
CA PRO A 106 -7.86 6.61 -8.38
C PRO A 106 -6.98 5.37 -8.52
N ASP A 107 -5.69 5.51 -8.20
CA ASP A 107 -4.74 4.41 -8.35
C ASP A 107 -5.02 3.28 -7.36
N TYR A 108 -5.31 3.62 -6.08
CA TYR A 108 -5.59 2.63 -5.06
C TYR A 108 -6.72 3.04 -4.11
N PHE A 109 -7.32 2.03 -3.52
CA PHE A 109 -8.18 2.12 -2.34
C PHE A 109 -7.60 1.20 -1.28
N ILE A 110 -7.39 1.70 -0.07
CA ILE A 110 -6.91 0.91 1.05
C ILE A 110 -7.91 0.89 2.20
N ARG A 111 -7.96 -0.24 2.91
CA ARG A 111 -8.67 -0.40 4.18
C ARG A 111 -7.65 -0.49 5.29
N ARG A 112 -7.90 0.20 6.40
CA ARG A 112 -7.05 0.17 7.59
C ARG A 112 -7.62 -0.73 8.68
N THR A 113 -6.80 -1.06 9.67
CA THR A 113 -7.16 -1.89 10.83
C THR A 113 -8.31 -1.33 11.66
N ASP A 114 -8.48 -0.01 11.71
CA ASP A 114 -9.59 0.68 12.38
C ASP A 114 -10.89 0.70 11.56
N GLY A 115 -10.89 0.07 10.38
CA GLY A 115 -12.02 0.06 9.44
C GLY A 115 -12.10 1.29 8.54
N SER A 116 -11.26 2.31 8.73
CA SER A 116 -11.25 3.49 7.87
C SER A 116 -10.80 3.13 6.44
N ALA A 117 -11.27 3.92 5.48
CA ALA A 117 -10.91 3.79 4.07
C ALA A 117 -10.12 4.99 3.61
N VAL A 118 -9.13 4.77 2.74
CA VAL A 118 -8.34 5.84 2.13
C VAL A 118 -8.24 5.60 0.63
N VAL A 119 -8.52 6.63 -0.15
CA VAL A 119 -8.28 6.67 -1.59
C VAL A 119 -6.89 7.26 -1.83
N VAL A 120 -6.09 6.60 -2.64
CA VAL A 120 -4.71 7.01 -2.89
C VAL A 120 -4.49 7.25 -4.37
N ASP A 121 -3.99 8.43 -4.71
CA ASP A 121 -3.48 8.78 -6.04
C ASP A 121 -1.95 8.91 -5.99
N VAL A 122 -1.28 8.33 -6.97
CA VAL A 122 0.18 8.28 -7.06
C VAL A 122 0.66 9.17 -8.19
N ARG A 123 1.24 10.32 -7.86
CA ARG A 123 1.76 11.25 -8.86
C ARG A 123 2.97 12.00 -8.32
N ALA A 124 4.08 11.97 -9.04
CA ALA A 124 5.24 12.80 -8.71
C ALA A 124 4.89 14.30 -8.82
N ASP A 125 5.38 15.12 -7.88
CA ASP A 125 5.01 16.52 -7.74
C ASP A 125 5.26 17.32 -9.03
N GLU A 126 6.39 17.07 -9.68
CA GLU A 126 6.82 17.73 -10.92
C GLU A 126 6.00 17.33 -12.17
N ARG A 127 5.09 16.34 -12.03
CA ARG A 127 4.26 15.81 -13.12
C ARG A 127 2.78 16.12 -12.97
N ILE A 128 2.41 16.93 -11.99
CA ILE A 128 1.02 17.32 -11.75
C ILE A 128 0.63 18.39 -12.78
N GLU A 129 -0.27 18.03 -13.68
CA GLU A 129 -0.88 18.96 -14.65
C GLU A 129 -2.16 19.57 -14.05
N PRO A 130 -2.65 20.72 -14.56
CA PRO A 130 -3.88 21.36 -14.06
C PRO A 130 -5.10 20.43 -14.04
N LYS A 131 -5.22 19.52 -15.02
CA LYS A 131 -6.29 18.49 -15.06
C LYS A 131 -6.18 17.47 -13.95
N ASP A 132 -4.94 17.12 -13.54
CA ASP A 132 -4.69 16.19 -12.44
C ASP A 132 -5.05 16.87 -11.12
N ALA A 133 -4.67 18.12 -10.93
CA ALA A 133 -4.99 18.92 -9.75
C ALA A 133 -6.52 19.05 -9.56
N GLU A 134 -7.28 19.28 -10.65
CA GLU A 134 -8.74 19.30 -10.62
C GLU A 134 -9.30 17.94 -10.15
N ALA A 135 -8.83 16.84 -10.75
CA ALA A 135 -9.27 15.49 -10.40
C ALA A 135 -8.98 15.15 -8.94
N PHE A 136 -7.78 15.48 -8.44
CA PHE A 136 -7.40 15.25 -7.05
C PHE A 136 -8.27 16.05 -6.08
N GLU A 137 -8.56 17.32 -6.41
CA GLU A 137 -9.42 18.14 -5.53
C GLU A 137 -10.86 17.62 -5.49
N VAL A 138 -11.44 17.22 -6.62
CA VAL A 138 -12.78 16.59 -6.67
C VAL A 138 -12.76 15.27 -5.91
N THR A 139 -11.73 14.44 -6.06
CA THR A 139 -11.60 13.17 -5.32
C THR A 139 -11.50 13.43 -3.83
N ARG A 140 -10.72 14.42 -3.39
CA ARG A 140 -10.59 14.80 -1.98
C ARG A 140 -11.94 15.23 -1.37
N LEU A 141 -12.69 16.07 -2.10
CA LEU A 141 -14.02 16.51 -1.66
C LEU A 141 -15.01 15.34 -1.59
N ALA A 142 -15.00 14.46 -2.60
CA ALA A 142 -15.82 13.26 -2.62
C ALA A 142 -15.48 12.30 -1.46
N CYS A 143 -14.21 12.09 -1.18
CA CYS A 143 -13.78 11.29 -0.03
C CYS A 143 -14.28 11.90 1.28
N GLY A 144 -14.20 13.22 1.46
CA GLY A 144 -14.75 13.90 2.63
C GLY A 144 -16.25 13.66 2.81
N GLN A 145 -17.04 13.69 1.73
CA GLN A 145 -18.49 13.37 1.78
C GLN A 145 -18.76 11.91 2.18
N ALA A 146 -17.89 10.98 1.71
CA ALA A 146 -18.01 9.55 2.01
C ALA A 146 -17.45 9.14 3.37
N GLY A 147 -16.82 10.05 4.11
CA GLY A 147 -16.10 9.72 5.35
C GLY A 147 -14.81 8.95 5.10
N TRP A 148 -14.23 9.01 3.90
CA TRP A 148 -12.97 8.39 3.52
C TRP A 148 -11.82 9.40 3.60
N GLY A 149 -10.61 8.91 3.85
CA GLY A 149 -9.38 9.66 3.64
C GLY A 149 -9.05 9.80 2.15
N PHE A 150 -8.27 10.83 1.83
CA PHE A 150 -7.65 10.98 0.51
C PHE A 150 -6.17 11.34 0.67
N GLU A 151 -5.32 10.61 -0.02
CA GLU A 151 -3.88 10.85 -0.05
C GLU A 151 -3.40 10.93 -1.50
N ARG A 152 -2.76 12.05 -1.86
CA ARG A 152 -1.94 12.12 -3.07
C ARG A 152 -0.48 11.95 -2.67
N VAL A 153 0.17 10.89 -3.16
CA VAL A 153 1.53 10.52 -2.80
C VAL A 153 2.49 10.63 -3.99
N GLY A 154 3.65 11.23 -3.76
CA GLY A 154 4.72 11.40 -4.73
C GLY A 154 5.82 10.35 -4.61
N VAL A 155 7.07 10.75 -4.91
CA VAL A 155 8.25 9.90 -4.76
C VAL A 155 8.49 9.59 -3.28
N PRO A 156 8.63 8.32 -2.90
CA PRO A 156 8.89 7.95 -1.51
C PRO A 156 10.34 8.28 -1.10
N ASP A 157 10.58 8.30 0.22
CA ASP A 157 11.94 8.38 0.74
C ASP A 157 12.80 7.23 0.19
N ALA A 158 13.99 7.56 -0.28
CA ALA A 158 14.85 6.61 -0.99
C ALA A 158 15.43 5.53 -0.07
N VAL A 159 15.76 5.89 1.18
CA VAL A 159 16.35 4.96 2.16
C VAL A 159 15.28 3.99 2.65
N LEU A 160 14.14 4.51 3.06
CA LEU A 160 12.98 3.67 3.44
C LEU A 160 12.60 2.71 2.32
N LEU A 161 12.46 3.21 1.10
CA LEU A 161 12.11 2.39 -0.04
C LEU A 161 13.16 1.30 -0.32
N ALA A 162 14.45 1.60 -0.22
CA ALA A 162 15.52 0.61 -0.40
C ALA A 162 15.43 -0.51 0.64
N ASN A 163 15.20 -0.16 1.90
CA ASN A 163 15.06 -1.11 2.99
C ASN A 163 13.80 -1.98 2.82
N VAL A 164 12.66 -1.38 2.51
CA VAL A 164 11.40 -2.11 2.31
C VAL A 164 11.48 -3.00 1.07
N ARG A 165 12.12 -2.56 -0.02
CA ARG A 165 12.42 -3.41 -1.19
C ARG A 165 13.30 -4.62 -0.83
N TRP A 166 14.25 -4.44 0.06
CA TRP A 166 15.06 -5.55 0.56
C TRP A 166 14.20 -6.53 1.36
N LEU A 167 13.46 -6.05 2.35
CA LEU A 167 12.60 -6.85 3.22
C LEU A 167 11.48 -7.56 2.44
N SER A 168 10.98 -6.96 1.36
CA SER A 168 9.91 -7.56 0.55
C SER A 168 10.24 -8.93 -0.05
N ARG A 169 11.51 -9.27 -0.16
CA ARG A 169 11.98 -10.61 -0.59
C ARG A 169 11.59 -11.69 0.40
N TYR A 170 11.37 -11.31 1.65
CA TYR A 170 11.04 -12.18 2.78
C TYR A 170 9.58 -12.06 3.23
N ARG A 171 8.73 -11.31 2.50
CA ARG A 171 7.33 -11.07 2.87
C ARG A 171 6.43 -12.30 2.81
N HIS A 172 6.84 -13.34 2.06
CA HIS A 172 6.03 -14.56 1.93
C HIS A 172 6.12 -15.44 3.19
N PRO A 173 5.00 -15.98 3.71
CA PRO A 173 4.99 -16.80 4.94
C PRO A 173 5.95 -18.00 4.94
N ARG A 174 6.37 -18.50 3.77
CA ARG A 174 7.38 -19.56 3.65
C ARG A 174 8.73 -19.22 4.31
N CYS A 175 9.01 -17.93 4.52
CA CYS A 175 10.24 -17.46 5.18
C CYS A 175 10.16 -17.61 6.70
N LEU A 176 8.98 -17.87 7.26
CA LEU A 176 8.76 -18.05 8.70
C LEU A 176 9.06 -19.49 9.10
N HIS A 177 10.16 -19.70 9.84
CA HIS A 177 10.51 -20.99 10.42
C HIS A 177 10.16 -20.99 11.90
N GLY A 178 9.12 -21.74 12.29
CA GLY A 178 8.54 -21.73 13.64
C GLY A 178 9.56 -21.86 14.80
N PRO A 179 10.47 -22.85 14.79
CA PRO A 179 11.50 -22.96 15.83
C PRO A 179 12.44 -21.74 15.91
N ALA A 180 12.76 -21.10 14.79
CA ALA A 180 13.60 -19.89 14.76
C ALA A 180 12.87 -18.67 15.34
N VAL A 181 11.56 -18.56 15.18
CA VAL A 181 10.75 -17.46 15.76
C VAL A 181 10.94 -17.34 17.27
N ASN A 182 10.80 -18.47 18.00
CA ASN A 182 10.91 -18.46 19.46
C ASN A 182 12.33 -18.11 19.92
N ARG A 183 13.36 -18.59 19.22
CA ARG A 183 14.76 -18.27 19.52
C ARG A 183 15.04 -16.78 19.24
N LEU A 184 14.55 -16.27 18.12
CA LEU A 184 14.69 -14.84 17.78
C LEU A 184 13.95 -13.93 18.78
N ARG A 185 12.74 -14.27 19.19
CA ARG A 185 12.02 -13.51 20.22
C ARG A 185 12.78 -13.46 21.55
N ALA A 186 13.42 -14.56 21.94
CA ALA A 186 14.27 -14.58 23.13
C ALA A 186 15.54 -13.73 22.95
N ALA A 187 16.22 -13.84 21.80
CA ALA A 187 17.45 -13.10 21.49
C ALA A 187 17.22 -11.58 21.32
N LEU A 188 16.02 -11.17 20.91
CA LEU A 188 15.64 -9.78 20.63
C LEU A 188 14.81 -9.15 21.78
N SER A 189 14.82 -9.76 22.96
CA SER A 189 14.13 -9.21 24.16
C SER A 189 14.70 -7.87 24.64
N ALA A 190 15.93 -7.54 24.23
CA ALA A 190 16.57 -6.24 24.39
C ALA A 190 17.11 -5.77 23.01
N PRO A 191 17.29 -4.46 22.79
CA PRO A 191 17.90 -3.94 21.57
C PRO A 191 19.32 -4.49 21.36
N VAL A 192 19.56 -5.10 20.19
CA VAL A 192 20.86 -5.66 19.82
C VAL A 192 21.14 -5.43 18.32
N PRO A 193 22.41 -5.44 17.88
CA PRO A 193 22.71 -5.44 16.47
C PRO A 193 22.08 -6.64 15.75
N LEU A 194 21.56 -6.44 14.55
CA LEU A 194 20.83 -7.44 13.75
C LEU A 194 21.56 -8.78 13.67
N MET A 195 22.85 -8.74 13.31
CA MET A 195 23.63 -9.98 13.18
C MET A 195 23.89 -10.63 14.52
N THR A 196 24.09 -9.86 15.60
CA THR A 196 24.24 -10.40 16.95
C THR A 196 22.98 -11.13 17.40
N GLY A 197 21.80 -10.56 17.14
CA GLY A 197 20.52 -11.20 17.44
C GLY A 197 20.30 -12.48 16.61
N ALA A 198 20.67 -12.46 15.32
CA ALA A 198 20.58 -13.64 14.46
C ALA A 198 21.50 -14.78 14.94
N ASP A 199 22.76 -14.46 15.28
CA ASP A 199 23.75 -15.44 15.76
C ASP A 199 23.34 -16.04 17.12
N ALA A 200 22.80 -15.23 18.01
CA ALA A 200 22.29 -15.71 19.30
C ALA A 200 21.06 -16.64 19.16
N ALA A 201 20.30 -16.48 18.08
CA ALA A 201 19.14 -17.34 17.80
C ALA A 201 19.50 -18.67 17.09
N GLY A 202 20.71 -18.82 16.57
CA GLY A 202 21.20 -20.07 15.95
C GLY A 202 21.81 -19.90 14.56
N ASP A 203 21.73 -20.93 13.73
CA ASP A 203 22.30 -20.91 12.39
C ASP A 203 21.66 -19.82 11.52
N ARG A 204 22.50 -19.04 10.82
CA ARG A 204 22.09 -17.89 9.99
C ARG A 204 21.20 -18.29 8.82
N ILE A 205 21.37 -19.48 8.26
CA ILE A 205 20.56 -19.96 7.13
C ILE A 205 19.10 -20.11 7.57
N GLU A 206 18.86 -20.53 8.81
CA GLU A 206 17.51 -20.65 9.37
C GLU A 206 17.00 -19.32 9.94
N THR A 207 17.85 -18.56 10.63
CA THR A 207 17.43 -17.40 11.42
C THR A 207 17.23 -16.16 10.60
N LEU A 208 18.12 -15.85 9.62
CA LEU A 208 18.03 -14.60 8.84
C LEU A 208 16.75 -14.48 8.00
N PRO A 209 16.29 -15.49 7.23
CA PRO A 209 15.03 -15.38 6.51
C PRO A 209 13.84 -15.11 7.44
N THR A 210 13.84 -15.77 8.62
CA THR A 210 12.80 -15.57 9.63
C THR A 210 12.89 -14.20 10.27
N LEU A 211 14.08 -13.69 10.61
CA LEU A 211 14.28 -12.36 11.16
C LEU A 211 13.81 -11.28 10.16
N PHE A 212 14.18 -11.40 8.88
CA PHE A 212 13.71 -10.47 7.85
C PHE A 212 12.20 -10.55 7.62
N HIS A 213 11.61 -11.74 7.76
CA HIS A 213 10.15 -11.87 7.72
C HIS A 213 9.47 -11.20 8.92
N LEU A 214 10.01 -11.35 10.13
CA LEU A 214 9.52 -10.66 11.33
C LEU A 214 9.70 -9.13 11.23
N LEU A 215 10.76 -8.64 10.60
CA LEU A 215 10.93 -7.22 10.27
C LEU A 215 9.89 -6.76 9.23
N TRP A 216 9.57 -7.58 8.24
CA TRP A 216 8.49 -7.29 7.29
C TRP A 216 7.13 -7.20 7.98
N LEU A 217 6.82 -8.12 8.89
CA LEU A 217 5.60 -8.11 9.69
C LEU A 217 5.58 -7.02 10.77
N GLN A 218 6.70 -6.31 10.96
CA GLN A 218 6.90 -5.34 12.03
C GLN A 218 6.69 -5.92 13.45
N GLU A 219 6.82 -7.24 13.61
CA GLU A 219 6.96 -7.87 14.93
C GLU A 219 8.35 -7.59 15.54
N VAL A 220 9.33 -7.34 14.69
CA VAL A 220 10.65 -6.82 15.04
C VAL A 220 10.80 -5.43 14.43
N ALA A 221 11.17 -4.47 15.24
CA ALA A 221 11.48 -3.11 14.81
C ALA A 221 12.99 -2.97 14.56
N ALA A 222 13.34 -2.26 13.48
CA ALA A 222 14.70 -1.81 13.21
C ALA A 222 14.79 -0.30 13.44
N GLU A 223 15.79 0.15 14.20
CA GLU A 223 16.04 1.57 14.39
C GLU A 223 16.55 2.21 13.10
N GLY A 224 16.12 3.43 12.82
CA GLY A 224 16.63 4.20 11.69
C GLY A 224 16.21 3.69 10.30
N LEU A 225 15.16 2.89 10.16
CA LEU A 225 14.76 2.28 8.89
C LEU A 225 14.51 3.29 7.75
N ALA A 226 14.15 4.54 8.08
CA ALA A 226 13.98 5.63 7.12
C ALA A 226 15.22 6.55 7.02
N VAL A 227 16.29 6.27 7.77
CA VAL A 227 17.45 7.16 7.91
C VAL A 227 18.70 6.52 7.33
N GLU A 228 18.88 5.20 7.53
CA GLU A 228 20.05 4.46 7.07
C GLU A 228 19.68 3.10 6.48
N LEU A 229 20.55 2.56 5.64
CA LEU A 229 20.32 1.24 5.06
C LEU A 229 20.45 0.15 6.11
N LEU A 230 19.53 -0.79 6.07
CA LEU A 230 19.53 -1.98 6.91
C LEU A 230 20.82 -2.78 6.71
N GLY A 231 21.54 -3.00 7.80
CA GLY A 231 22.82 -3.67 7.78
C GLY A 231 23.08 -4.53 9.02
N PRO A 232 24.26 -5.21 9.10
CA PRO A 232 24.59 -6.10 10.20
C PRO A 232 24.56 -5.45 11.59
N SER A 233 24.90 -4.15 11.65
CA SER A 233 24.97 -3.35 12.88
C SER A 233 23.68 -2.62 13.21
N THR A 234 22.65 -2.64 12.33
CA THR A 234 21.37 -2.02 12.62
C THR A 234 20.77 -2.59 13.91
N ILE A 235 20.39 -1.72 14.82
CA ILE A 235 19.76 -2.14 16.08
C ILE A 235 18.35 -2.63 15.81
N VAL A 236 18.07 -3.84 16.30
CA VAL A 236 16.75 -4.47 16.19
C VAL A 236 16.25 -4.91 17.56
N ARG A 237 14.95 -4.86 17.77
CA ARG A 237 14.27 -5.31 18.98
C ARG A 237 12.86 -5.79 18.67
N LEU A 238 12.23 -6.47 19.60
CA LEU A 238 10.80 -6.74 19.48
C LEU A 238 10.02 -5.41 19.45
N ALA A 239 9.01 -5.33 18.61
CA ALA A 239 8.12 -4.17 18.56
C ALA A 239 7.27 -4.11 19.83
N ASP A 240 7.07 -2.90 20.36
CA ASP A 240 6.19 -2.66 21.50
C ASP A 240 4.74 -2.91 21.06
N GLY A 241 4.11 -3.96 21.55
CA GLY A 241 2.72 -4.29 21.22
C GLY A 241 2.52 -5.12 19.93
N GLY A 242 3.50 -5.97 19.58
CA GLY A 242 3.39 -6.87 18.43
C GLY A 242 2.03 -7.57 18.39
N ARG A 243 1.41 -7.64 17.18
CA ARG A 243 0.10 -8.26 16.93
C ARG A 243 -0.01 -9.61 17.66
N ARG A 244 -1.01 -9.71 18.54
CA ARG A 244 -1.46 -10.97 19.12
C ARG A 244 -2.23 -11.77 18.09
#